data_5bd63a9f34118f94dd3b0d769d3aca5e
#
_entry.id   5bd63a9f34118f94dd3b0d769d3aca5e
#
_cell.length_a   1.000
_cell.length_b   1.000
_cell.length_c   1.000
_cell.angle_alpha   90.00
_cell.angle_beta   90.00
_cell.angle_gamma   90.00
#
_symmetry.space_group_name_H-M   'P 1'
#
loop_
_entity.id
_entity.type
_entity.pdbx_description
1 polymer ?
#
loop_
_entity_poly.entity_id
_entity_poly.type
_entity_poly.pdbx_seq_one_letter_code
_entity_poly.pdbx_strand_id
1 'polypeptide(L)'
;MPHMVALAVGRDPLLLETRGRVLRNAGYTVVSALSVEQALQSFVSRDFEIVILCHSLPRRDRERLTYAIHAHSPNTPVIVVTARVSAMDSFADAMIENEPEILLQEIPRILHQAPEKYQREPKRA
;
A
#
# COMPACT_ATOMS: atom_id res chain seq x y z
N MET A 1 -19.84 9.52 -2.31
CA MET A 1 -18.66 8.77 -2.76
C MET A 1 -17.95 8.18 -1.57
N PRO A 2 -17.67 6.89 -1.62
CA PRO A 2 -16.86 6.32 -0.54
C PRO A 2 -15.48 6.93 -0.56
N HIS A 3 -14.98 7.20 0.61
CA HIS A 3 -13.63 7.69 0.78
C HIS A 3 -12.66 6.53 0.60
N MET A 4 -11.73 6.71 -0.32
CA MET A 4 -10.64 5.74 -0.48
C MET A 4 -9.47 6.20 0.35
N VAL A 5 -9.15 5.44 1.38
CA VAL A 5 -8.10 5.78 2.32
C VAL A 5 -6.89 4.89 2.06
N ALA A 6 -5.76 5.52 1.81
CA ALA A 6 -4.51 4.83 1.53
C ALA A 6 -3.53 5.06 2.66
N LEU A 7 -2.84 4.00 3.06
CA LEU A 7 -1.72 4.09 4.00
C LEU A 7 -0.43 4.03 3.21
N ALA A 8 0.36 5.08 3.29
CA ALA A 8 1.63 5.16 2.57
C ALA A 8 2.78 5.04 3.57
N VAL A 9 3.68 4.10 3.34
CA VAL A 9 4.75 3.78 4.27
C VAL A 9 6.09 3.86 3.57
N GLY A 10 7.04 4.56 4.18
CA GLY A 10 8.39 4.67 3.65
C GLY A 10 9.27 5.41 4.64
N ARG A 11 10.57 5.42 4.37
CA ARG A 11 11.53 6.09 5.26
C ARG A 11 11.92 7.48 4.79
N ASP A 12 11.55 7.83 3.56
CA ASP A 12 11.88 9.13 2.99
C ASP A 12 10.66 10.05 3.07
N PRO A 13 10.64 11.01 4.01
CA PRO A 13 9.48 11.87 4.18
C PRO A 13 9.14 12.70 2.94
N LEU A 14 10.16 13.12 2.20
CA LEU A 14 9.93 13.94 1.01
C LEU A 14 9.23 13.14 -0.09
N LEU A 15 9.67 11.91 -0.29
CA LEU A 15 9.03 11.01 -1.26
C LEU A 15 7.60 10.72 -0.88
N LEU A 16 7.37 10.46 0.41
CA LEU A 16 6.01 10.20 0.89
C LEU A 16 5.11 11.41 0.70
N GLU A 17 5.63 12.59 0.97
CA GLU A 17 4.83 13.80 0.82
C GLU A 17 4.50 14.05 -0.65
N THR A 18 5.47 13.89 -1.53
CA THR A 18 5.26 14.11 -2.97
C THR A 18 4.22 13.14 -3.51
N ARG A 19 4.35 11.85 -3.16
CA ARG A 19 3.40 10.84 -3.59
C ARG A 19 2.02 11.06 -2.99
N GLY A 20 2.00 11.43 -1.71
CA GLY A 20 0.75 11.72 -1.03
C GLY A 20 -0.01 12.86 -1.67
N ARG A 21 0.71 13.88 -2.12
CA ARG A 21 0.08 15.01 -2.80
C ARG A 21 -0.57 14.58 -4.10
N VAL A 22 0.10 13.73 -4.87
CA VAL A 22 -0.46 13.20 -6.10
C VAL A 22 -1.76 12.45 -5.83
N LEU A 23 -1.75 11.61 -4.81
CA LEU A 23 -2.94 10.82 -4.47
C LEU A 23 -4.07 11.68 -3.92
N ARG A 24 -3.74 12.64 -3.07
CA ARG A 24 -4.77 13.54 -2.52
C ARG A 24 -5.42 14.36 -3.61
N ASN A 25 -4.64 14.81 -4.59
CA ASN A 25 -5.20 15.56 -5.70
C ASN A 25 -6.14 14.70 -6.55
N ALA A 26 -5.98 13.38 -6.48
CA ALA A 26 -6.86 12.45 -7.20
C ALA A 26 -8.04 12.00 -6.33
N GLY A 27 -8.20 12.55 -5.14
CA GLY A 27 -9.35 12.29 -4.30
C GLY A 27 -9.14 11.29 -3.18
N TYR A 28 -7.94 10.77 -3.01
CA TYR A 28 -7.65 9.83 -1.92
C TYR A 28 -7.37 10.56 -0.63
N THR A 29 -7.75 9.94 0.47
CA THR A 29 -7.25 10.34 1.79
C THR A 29 -5.98 9.53 2.03
N VAL A 30 -4.90 10.20 2.40
CA VAL A 30 -3.61 9.54 2.57
C VAL A 30 -3.11 9.73 3.99
N VAL A 31 -2.80 8.61 4.63
CA VAL A 31 -2.14 8.61 5.93
C VAL A 31 -0.72 8.10 5.70
N SER A 32 0.27 8.82 6.20
CA SER A 32 1.67 8.46 6.00
C SER A 32 2.26 7.90 7.27
N ALA A 33 3.17 6.93 7.13
CA ALA A 33 3.91 6.35 8.23
C ALA A 33 5.38 6.20 7.83
N LEU A 34 6.28 6.48 8.77
CA LEU A 34 7.71 6.47 8.51
C LEU A 34 8.40 5.24 9.06
N SER A 35 7.65 4.33 9.66
CA SER A 35 8.22 3.10 10.22
C SER A 35 7.16 2.01 10.21
N VAL A 36 7.60 0.78 10.40
CA VAL A 36 6.68 -0.35 10.52
C VAL A 36 5.75 -0.15 11.71
N GLU A 37 6.29 0.32 12.83
CA GLU A 37 5.51 0.52 14.04
C GLU A 37 4.42 1.56 13.83
N GLN A 38 4.76 2.69 13.22
CA GLN A 38 3.76 3.71 12.92
C GLN A 38 2.69 3.18 11.96
N ALA A 39 3.13 2.42 10.96
CA ALA A 39 2.20 1.86 9.99
C ALA A 39 1.21 0.92 10.65
N LEU A 40 1.68 0.06 11.53
CA LEU A 40 0.80 -0.89 12.22
C LEU A 40 -0.15 -0.18 13.17
N GLN A 41 0.33 0.83 13.87
CA GLN A 41 -0.55 1.62 14.74
C GLN A 41 -1.65 2.29 13.95
N SER A 42 -1.31 2.85 12.80
CA SER A 42 -2.30 3.48 11.94
C SER A 42 -3.27 2.45 11.39
N PHE A 43 -2.74 1.31 10.95
CA PHE A 43 -3.55 0.31 10.28
C PHE A 43 -4.60 -0.29 11.21
N VAL A 44 -4.28 -0.48 12.48
CA VAL A 44 -5.26 -1.06 13.40
C VAL A 44 -6.25 -0.04 13.94
N SER A 45 -5.97 1.26 13.75
CA SER A 45 -6.82 2.30 14.30
C SER A 45 -7.91 2.78 13.35
N ARG A 46 -7.85 2.41 12.07
CA ARG A 46 -8.88 2.75 11.10
C ARG A 46 -8.79 1.83 9.89
N ASP A 47 -9.83 1.87 9.06
CA ASP A 47 -9.87 1.05 7.84
C ASP A 47 -9.12 1.72 6.71
N PHE A 48 -8.37 0.92 5.97
CA PHE A 48 -7.69 1.36 4.75
C PHE A 48 -8.11 0.49 3.59
N GLU A 49 -8.29 1.12 2.44
CA GLU A 49 -8.61 0.38 1.21
C GLU A 49 -7.36 -0.15 0.53
N ILE A 50 -6.22 0.48 0.77
CA ILE A 50 -4.97 0.05 0.14
C ILE A 50 -3.78 0.48 1.00
N VAL A 51 -2.71 -0.31 0.95
CA VAL A 51 -1.45 0.03 1.61
C VAL A 51 -0.38 0.14 0.53
N ILE A 52 0.35 1.24 0.56
CA ILE A 52 1.38 1.54 -0.43
C ILE A 52 2.73 1.58 0.27
N LEU A 53 3.61 0.67 -0.09
CA LEU A 53 4.94 0.59 0.52
C LEU A 53 5.96 1.16 -0.44
N CYS A 54 6.77 2.08 0.07
CA CYS A 54 7.83 2.69 -0.71
C CYS A 54 9.08 1.83 -0.65
N HIS A 55 9.83 1.77 -1.75
CA HIS A 55 11.08 1.02 -1.78
C HIS A 55 12.15 1.60 -0.84
N SER A 56 11.95 2.82 -0.33
CA SER A 56 12.85 3.37 0.67
C SER A 56 12.77 2.61 2.00
N LEU A 57 11.67 1.88 2.22
CA LEU A 57 11.55 0.99 3.37
C LEU A 57 12.32 -0.29 3.05
N PRO A 58 13.19 -0.79 3.94
CA PRO A 58 13.96 -2.00 3.65
C PRO A 58 13.05 -3.18 3.31
N ARG A 59 13.53 -4.06 2.44
CA ARG A 59 12.74 -5.19 1.99
C ARG A 59 12.23 -6.04 3.15
N ARG A 60 13.06 -6.28 4.15
CA ARG A 60 12.66 -7.05 5.32
C ARG A 60 11.45 -6.41 6.00
N ASP A 61 11.47 -5.08 6.11
CA ASP A 61 10.37 -4.36 6.74
C ASP A 61 9.12 -4.39 5.86
N ARG A 62 9.30 -4.28 4.54
CA ARG A 62 8.15 -4.40 3.63
C ARG A 62 7.49 -5.76 3.76
N GLU A 63 8.28 -6.80 3.82
CA GLU A 63 7.78 -8.16 3.95
C GLU A 63 7.05 -8.37 5.27
N ARG A 64 7.67 -7.95 6.37
CA ARG A 64 7.06 -8.07 7.70
C ARG A 64 5.73 -7.34 7.77
N LEU A 65 5.72 -6.12 7.25
CA LEU A 65 4.51 -5.29 7.30
C LEU A 65 3.41 -5.91 6.44
N THR A 66 3.77 -6.42 5.26
CA THR A 66 2.80 -7.05 4.38
C THR A 66 2.13 -8.25 5.05
N TYR A 67 2.93 -9.11 5.69
CA TYR A 67 2.37 -10.26 6.38
C TYR A 67 1.48 -9.84 7.53
N ALA A 68 1.89 -8.82 8.29
CA ALA A 68 1.07 -8.34 9.40
C ALA A 68 -0.26 -7.76 8.91
N ILE A 69 -0.22 -7.00 7.83
CA ILE A 69 -1.44 -6.43 7.26
C ILE A 69 -2.37 -7.52 6.76
N HIS A 70 -1.84 -8.49 6.04
CA HIS A 70 -2.67 -9.57 5.51
C HIS A 70 -3.22 -10.48 6.61
N ALA A 71 -2.49 -10.60 7.71
CA ALA A 71 -3.00 -11.36 8.86
C ALA A 71 -4.17 -10.66 9.51
N HIS A 72 -4.14 -9.33 9.53
CA HIS A 72 -5.20 -8.53 10.13
C HIS A 72 -6.35 -8.30 9.16
N SER A 73 -6.03 -8.07 7.90
CA SER A 73 -7.03 -7.75 6.87
C SER A 73 -6.62 -8.42 5.55
N PRO A 74 -7.05 -9.67 5.32
CA PRO A 74 -6.57 -10.42 4.16
C PRO A 74 -6.94 -9.81 2.81
N ASN A 75 -7.99 -8.99 2.77
CA ASN A 75 -8.48 -8.44 1.50
C ASN A 75 -7.90 -7.08 1.17
N THR A 76 -7.09 -6.51 2.06
CA THR A 76 -6.48 -5.21 1.80
C THR A 76 -5.27 -5.40 0.88
N PRO A 77 -5.29 -4.84 -0.32
CA PRO A 77 -4.14 -4.96 -1.20
C PRO A 77 -2.95 -4.17 -0.68
N VAL A 78 -1.78 -4.77 -0.76
CA VAL A 78 -0.51 -4.15 -0.40
C VAL A 78 0.33 -4.07 -1.66
N ILE A 79 0.66 -2.86 -2.07
CA ILE A 79 1.46 -2.65 -3.27
C ILE A 79 2.80 -2.04 -2.89
N VAL A 80 3.81 -2.33 -3.69
CA VAL A 80 5.14 -1.76 -3.52
C VAL A 80 5.39 -0.82 -4.69
N VAL A 81 5.80 0.41 -4.38
CA VAL A 81 6.13 1.41 -5.38
C VAL A 81 7.64 1.52 -5.45
N THR A 82 8.18 1.33 -6.63
CA THR A 82 9.62 1.31 -6.84
C THR A 82 9.98 2.11 -8.09
N ALA A 83 11.22 2.61 -8.11
CA ALA A 83 11.69 3.35 -9.29
C ALA A 83 11.76 2.46 -10.52
N ARG A 84 11.97 1.17 -10.33
CA ARG A 84 12.12 0.24 -11.44
C ARG A 84 11.61 -1.13 -11.02
N VAL A 85 10.68 -1.69 -11.78
CA VAL A 85 10.14 -3.01 -11.49
C VAL A 85 11.07 -4.04 -12.11
N SER A 86 12.20 -4.29 -11.47
CA SER A 86 13.20 -5.24 -11.95
C SER A 86 13.37 -6.42 -10.99
N ALA A 87 13.13 -6.20 -9.71
CA ALA A 87 13.19 -7.24 -8.71
C ALA A 87 11.82 -7.36 -8.06
N MET A 88 11.31 -8.57 -7.98
CA MET A 88 9.94 -8.79 -7.49
C MET A 88 9.93 -9.00 -5.99
N ASP A 89 9.08 -8.25 -5.31
CA ASP A 89 8.72 -8.53 -3.93
C ASP A 89 7.53 -9.49 -4.01
N SER A 90 7.80 -10.78 -4.00
CA SER A 90 6.76 -11.78 -4.25
C SER A 90 5.67 -11.79 -3.19
N PHE A 91 5.93 -11.20 -2.03
CA PHE A 91 4.93 -11.10 -0.97
C PHE A 91 3.89 -10.01 -1.25
N ALA A 92 4.20 -9.05 -2.10
CA ALA A 92 3.29 -7.94 -2.39
C ALA A 92 2.20 -8.37 -3.37
N ASP A 93 1.05 -7.72 -3.26
CA ASP A 93 -0.05 -7.97 -4.18
C ASP A 93 0.21 -7.40 -5.55
N ALA A 94 0.98 -6.32 -5.62
CA ALA A 94 1.38 -5.73 -6.90
C ALA A 94 2.61 -4.87 -6.70
N MET A 95 3.33 -4.63 -7.79
CA MET A 95 4.44 -3.70 -7.80
C MET A 95 4.17 -2.67 -8.90
N ILE A 96 4.38 -1.41 -8.57
CA ILE A 96 4.06 -0.30 -9.45
C ILE A 96 5.27 0.62 -9.55
N GLU A 97 5.55 1.09 -10.75
CA GLU A 97 6.62 2.06 -10.94
C GLU A 97 6.25 3.40 -10.31
N ASN A 98 7.27 4.09 -9.77
CA ASN A 98 7.07 5.34 -9.06
C ASN A 98 6.92 6.50 -10.05
N GLU A 99 5.82 6.49 -10.79
CA GLU A 99 5.46 7.54 -11.73
C GLU A 99 4.04 7.97 -11.44
N PRO A 100 3.78 9.29 -11.32
CA PRO A 100 2.43 9.75 -10.96
C PRO A 100 1.34 9.22 -11.87
N GLU A 101 1.60 9.20 -13.18
CA GLU A 101 0.59 8.72 -14.13
C GLU A 101 0.30 7.24 -13.95
N ILE A 102 1.34 6.46 -13.70
CA ILE A 102 1.18 5.01 -13.50
C ILE A 102 0.46 4.75 -12.20
N LEU A 103 0.82 5.47 -11.13
CA LEU A 103 0.13 5.32 -9.86
C LEU A 103 -1.36 5.60 -9.99
N LEU A 104 -1.71 6.72 -10.64
CA LEU A 104 -3.10 7.11 -10.76
C LEU A 104 -3.89 6.18 -11.67
N GLN A 105 -3.21 5.47 -12.55
CA GLN A 105 -3.83 4.52 -13.45
C GLN A 105 -4.00 3.15 -12.80
N GLU A 106 -2.97 2.68 -12.09
CA GLU A 106 -2.96 1.33 -11.57
C GLU A 106 -3.70 1.17 -10.25
N ILE A 107 -3.67 2.18 -9.38
CA ILE A 107 -4.33 2.05 -8.08
C ILE A 107 -5.83 1.81 -8.22
N PRO A 108 -6.57 2.56 -9.06
CA PRO A 108 -8.00 2.26 -9.23
C PRO A 108 -8.26 0.86 -9.77
N ARG A 109 -7.39 0.38 -10.68
CA ARG A 109 -7.53 -0.98 -11.19
C ARG A 109 -7.40 -2.01 -10.08
N ILE A 110 -6.40 -1.84 -9.23
CA ILE A 110 -6.15 -2.75 -8.13
C ILE A 110 -7.33 -2.72 -7.16
N LEU A 111 -7.81 -1.53 -6.82
CA LEU A 111 -8.94 -1.39 -5.92
C LEU A 111 -10.20 -2.02 -6.50
N HIS A 112 -10.42 -1.84 -7.79
CA HIS A 112 -11.60 -2.42 -8.45
C HIS A 112 -11.55 -3.94 -8.43
N GLN A 113 -10.38 -4.53 -8.56
CA GLN A 113 -10.20 -5.97 -8.61
C GLN A 113 -9.98 -6.59 -7.23
N ALA A 114 -9.75 -5.77 -6.20
CA ALA A 114 -9.34 -6.28 -4.89
C ALA A 114 -10.30 -7.34 -4.32
N PRO A 115 -11.64 -7.14 -4.36
CA PRO A 115 -12.53 -8.14 -3.79
C PRO A 115 -12.46 -9.48 -4.51
N GLU A 116 -12.07 -9.49 -5.77
CA GLU A 116 -12.02 -10.72 -6.55
C GLU A 116 -10.61 -11.29 -6.62
N LYS A 117 -9.64 -10.43 -6.95
CA LYS A 117 -8.29 -10.89 -7.24
C LYS A 117 -7.46 -11.09 -5.98
N TYR A 118 -7.64 -10.23 -4.98
CA TYR A 118 -6.81 -10.25 -3.78
C TYR A 118 -7.53 -10.80 -2.57
N GLN A 119 -8.75 -11.29 -2.76
CA GLN A 119 -9.48 -11.91 -1.67
C GLN A 119 -8.79 -13.20 -1.27
N ARG A 120 -8.42 -13.27 0.00
CA ARG A 120 -7.77 -14.45 0.55
C ARG A 120 -8.76 -15.17 1.44
N GLU A 121 -8.87 -16.48 1.25
CA GLU A 121 -9.73 -17.28 2.09
C GLU A 121 -9.24 -17.19 3.52
N PRO A 122 -10.14 -16.91 4.47
CA PRO A 122 -9.73 -17.00 5.87
C PRO A 122 -9.32 -18.44 6.14
N LYS A 123 -8.29 -18.57 6.94
CA LYS A 123 -7.86 -19.91 7.28
C LYS A 123 -8.98 -20.63 8.00
N ARG A 124 -9.36 -21.73 7.45
CA ARG A 124 -10.36 -22.54 8.10
C ARG A 124 -9.69 -23.37 9.17
N ALA A 125 -10.27 -23.32 10.30
CA ALA A 125 -9.77 -24.12 11.39
C ALA A 125 -10.01 -25.59 11.08
#